data_3ca09094343351aea1261037bce842d7
#
_entry.id   3ca09094343351aea1261037bce842d7
#
_cell.length_a   1.000
_cell.length_b   1.000
_cell.length_c   1.000
_cell.angle_alpha   90.00
_cell.angle_beta   90.00
_cell.angle_gamma   90.00
#
_symmetry.space_group_name_H-M   'P 1'
#
loop_
_entity.id
_entity.type
_entity.pdbx_description
1 polymer ?
#
loop_
_entity_poly.entity_id
_entity_poly.type
_entity_poly.pdbx_seq_one_letter_code
_entity_poly.pdbx_strand_id
1 'polypeptide(L)'
;MKRAYILLSLVFLISALGIWLSLNITTSSYIPRFVKDAYYYLQAQILADEKLVKYLLYQAKLDGKECLDSITLHYPNLNDKIKIQYHYPIAQCKNFKFQAINKDANLSQDGIIIAHMSIALNTQKNVNDEILINKTFILCKGYFKKNM
;
A
#
# COMPACT_ATOMS: atom_id res chain seq x y z
N MET A 1 -46.97 -1.92 48.78
CA MET A 1 -46.14 -2.80 47.97
C MET A 1 -46.13 -2.44 46.46
N LYS A 2 -47.27 -2.06 45.84
CA LYS A 2 -47.30 -1.76 44.39
C LYS A 2 -46.38 -0.60 43.93
N ARG A 3 -46.23 0.48 44.75
CA ARG A 3 -45.40 1.64 44.40
C ARG A 3 -43.90 1.34 44.37
N ALA A 4 -43.42 0.45 45.28
CA ALA A 4 -42.00 0.05 45.31
C ALA A 4 -41.60 -0.78 44.08
N TYR A 5 -42.51 -1.62 43.59
CA TYR A 5 -42.30 -2.43 42.39
C TYR A 5 -42.20 -1.59 41.13
N ILE A 6 -43.03 -0.55 41.00
CA ILE A 6 -42.99 0.40 39.87
C ILE A 6 -41.65 1.15 39.86
N LEU A 7 -41.17 1.59 41.02
CA LEU A 7 -39.89 2.32 41.11
C LEU A 7 -38.71 1.43 40.74
N LEU A 8 -38.72 0.18 41.19
CA LEU A 8 -37.67 -0.80 40.86
C LEU A 8 -37.66 -1.12 39.36
N SER A 9 -38.85 -1.32 38.77
CA SER A 9 -39.01 -1.54 37.32
C SER A 9 -38.50 -0.35 36.49
N LEU A 10 -38.77 0.87 36.94
CA LEU A 10 -38.33 2.10 36.27
C LEU A 10 -36.81 2.24 36.30
N VAL A 11 -36.15 1.96 37.46
CA VAL A 11 -34.69 1.98 37.57
C VAL A 11 -34.04 0.94 36.67
N PHE A 12 -34.63 -0.27 36.63
CA PHE A 12 -34.15 -1.32 35.70
C PHE A 12 -34.23 -0.91 34.26
N LEU A 13 -35.33 -0.29 33.85
CA LEU A 13 -35.53 0.16 32.47
C LEU A 13 -34.55 1.27 32.09
N ILE A 14 -34.35 2.26 32.98
CA ILE A 14 -33.36 3.33 32.73
C ILE A 14 -31.94 2.77 32.62
N SER A 15 -31.55 1.82 33.50
CA SER A 15 -30.22 1.22 33.43
C SER A 15 -30.01 0.41 32.15
N ALA A 16 -31.04 -0.35 31.71
CA ALA A 16 -30.98 -1.10 30.46
C ALA A 16 -30.83 -0.18 29.22
N LEU A 17 -31.60 0.93 29.21
CA LEU A 17 -31.45 1.97 28.16
C LEU A 17 -30.10 2.64 28.18
N GLY A 18 -29.53 2.92 29.35
CA GLY A 18 -28.19 3.49 29.52
C GLY A 18 -27.09 2.58 28.95
N ILE A 19 -27.16 1.29 29.23
CA ILE A 19 -26.22 0.29 28.68
C ILE A 19 -26.38 0.22 27.17
N TRP A 20 -27.60 0.14 26.65
CA TRP A 20 -27.84 0.06 25.22
C TRP A 20 -27.35 1.30 24.47
N LEU A 21 -27.56 2.51 24.98
CA LEU A 21 -27.04 3.75 24.42
C LEU A 21 -25.50 3.77 24.43
N SER A 22 -24.89 3.35 25.53
CA SER A 22 -23.42 3.28 25.65
C SER A 22 -22.79 2.36 24.58
N LEU A 23 -23.39 1.20 24.35
CA LEU A 23 -22.95 0.27 23.33
C LEU A 23 -23.09 0.85 21.90
N ASN A 24 -24.18 1.58 21.64
CA ASN A 24 -24.40 2.21 20.33
C ASN A 24 -23.41 3.35 20.08
N ILE A 25 -23.06 4.16 21.09
CA ILE A 25 -22.10 5.25 20.95
C ILE A 25 -20.71 4.70 20.66
N THR A 26 -20.30 3.65 21.37
CA THR A 26 -18.98 3.02 21.13
C THR A 26 -18.89 2.43 19.73
N THR A 27 -19.89 1.66 19.27
CA THR A 27 -19.91 1.11 17.90
C THR A 27 -19.92 2.20 16.85
N SER A 28 -20.71 3.27 17.04
CA SER A 28 -20.79 4.38 16.09
C SER A 28 -19.45 5.12 15.91
N SER A 29 -18.60 5.17 16.92
CA SER A 29 -17.29 5.82 16.81
C SER A 29 -16.26 4.98 16.06
N TYR A 30 -16.38 3.65 16.03
CA TYR A 30 -15.46 2.75 15.32
C TYR A 30 -15.76 2.65 13.83
N ILE A 31 -17.03 2.76 13.41
CA ILE A 31 -17.45 2.59 12.01
C ILE A 31 -16.74 3.57 11.07
N PRO A 32 -16.69 4.89 11.32
CA PRO A 32 -16.03 5.84 10.43
C PRO A 32 -14.53 5.55 10.26
N ARG A 33 -13.87 5.12 11.34
CA ARG A 33 -12.44 4.78 11.30
C ARG A 33 -12.21 3.54 10.45
N PHE A 34 -12.98 2.49 10.67
CA PHE A 34 -12.89 1.26 9.88
C PHE A 34 -13.13 1.50 8.39
N VAL A 35 -14.13 2.30 8.03
CA VAL A 35 -14.42 2.65 6.63
C VAL A 35 -13.27 3.44 6.01
N LYS A 36 -12.69 4.38 6.75
CA LYS A 36 -11.54 5.17 6.31
C LYS A 36 -10.33 4.25 6.05
N ASP A 37 -10.01 3.35 6.98
CA ASP A 37 -8.87 2.44 6.87
C ASP A 37 -9.06 1.46 5.70
N ALA A 38 -10.28 0.93 5.52
CA ALA A 38 -10.62 0.09 4.38
C ALA A 38 -10.46 0.84 3.05
N TYR A 39 -10.87 2.10 2.98
CA TYR A 39 -10.69 2.93 1.79
C TYR A 39 -9.22 3.11 1.43
N TYR A 40 -8.36 3.51 2.38
CA TYR A 40 -6.94 3.68 2.13
C TYR A 40 -6.24 2.36 1.79
N TYR A 41 -6.67 1.27 2.42
CA TYR A 41 -6.16 -0.06 2.10
C TYR A 41 -6.46 -0.45 0.64
N LEU A 42 -7.70 -0.28 0.19
CA LEU A 42 -8.10 -0.53 -1.20
C LEU A 42 -7.37 0.39 -2.17
N GLN A 43 -7.22 1.66 -1.83
CA GLN A 43 -6.45 2.61 -2.64
C GLN A 43 -4.99 2.19 -2.77
N ALA A 44 -4.35 1.77 -1.69
CA ALA A 44 -2.98 1.27 -1.72
C ALA A 44 -2.86 -0.03 -2.54
N GLN A 45 -3.86 -0.91 -2.48
CA GLN A 45 -3.91 -2.13 -3.30
C GLN A 45 -3.99 -1.82 -4.80
N ILE A 46 -4.80 -0.84 -5.19
CA ILE A 46 -4.93 -0.40 -6.60
C ILE A 46 -3.63 0.23 -7.09
N LEU A 47 -2.98 1.05 -6.25
CA LEU A 47 -1.70 1.68 -6.58
C LEU A 47 -0.56 0.67 -6.69
N ALA A 48 -0.65 -0.47 -5.98
CA ALA A 48 0.35 -1.53 -6.01
C ALA A 48 0.20 -2.41 -7.29
N ASP A 49 0.28 -1.77 -8.46
CA ASP A 49 0.17 -2.41 -9.77
C ASP A 49 1.55 -2.58 -10.43
N GLU A 50 1.76 -3.74 -11.01
CA GLU A 50 2.95 -4.07 -11.80
C GLU A 50 3.13 -3.14 -13.01
N LYS A 51 2.03 -2.69 -13.61
CA LYS A 51 2.06 -1.75 -14.75
C LYS A 51 2.70 -0.43 -14.39
N LEU A 52 2.41 0.10 -13.19
CA LEU A 52 3.03 1.33 -12.70
C LEU A 52 4.55 1.17 -12.57
N VAL A 53 4.99 0.04 -11.99
CA VAL A 53 6.42 -0.26 -11.82
C VAL A 53 7.13 -0.34 -13.16
N LYS A 54 6.54 -1.03 -14.14
CA LYS A 54 7.07 -1.14 -15.50
C LYS A 54 7.11 0.20 -16.22
N TYR A 55 6.05 0.98 -16.12
CA TYR A 55 5.96 2.29 -16.77
C TYR A 55 7.05 3.24 -16.27
N LEU A 56 7.25 3.32 -14.96
CA LEU A 56 8.27 4.18 -14.37
C LEU A 56 9.69 3.76 -14.75
N LEU A 57 9.95 2.45 -14.79
CA LEU A 57 11.22 1.94 -15.26
C LEU A 57 11.48 2.27 -16.73
N TYR A 58 10.44 2.15 -17.56
CA TYR A 58 10.52 2.48 -18.99
C TYR A 58 10.78 3.97 -19.20
N GLN A 59 10.07 4.86 -18.48
CA GLN A 59 10.30 6.29 -18.55
C GLN A 59 11.72 6.67 -18.12
N ALA A 60 12.22 6.08 -17.04
CA ALA A 60 13.58 6.33 -16.59
C ALA A 60 14.64 5.92 -17.63
N LYS A 61 14.38 4.84 -18.39
CA LYS A 61 15.27 4.44 -19.49
C LYS A 61 15.22 5.40 -20.67
N LEU A 62 14.04 5.93 -21.02
CA LEU A 62 13.92 6.97 -22.03
C LEU A 62 14.69 8.24 -21.63
N ASP A 63 14.74 8.56 -20.35
CA ASP A 63 15.52 9.68 -19.78
C ASP A 63 17.04 9.37 -19.68
N GLY A 64 17.50 8.25 -20.24
CA GLY A 64 18.92 7.87 -20.28
C GLY A 64 19.44 7.24 -18.97
N LYS A 65 18.57 6.89 -18.04
CA LYS A 65 18.93 6.18 -16.80
C LYS A 65 18.82 4.67 -17.01
N GLU A 66 19.89 4.06 -17.51
CA GLU A 66 19.89 2.62 -17.80
C GLU A 66 19.72 1.74 -16.55
N CYS A 67 20.26 2.16 -15.41
CA CYS A 67 20.21 1.43 -14.14
C CYS A 67 19.57 2.31 -13.07
N LEU A 68 18.27 2.15 -12.88
CA LEU A 68 17.53 2.89 -11.90
C LEU A 68 17.53 2.15 -10.56
N ASP A 69 18.02 2.77 -9.49
CA ASP A 69 18.06 2.17 -8.16
C ASP A 69 16.73 2.31 -7.43
N SER A 70 16.19 3.51 -7.41
CA SER A 70 14.91 3.76 -6.73
C SER A 70 14.19 4.98 -7.29
N ILE A 71 12.85 4.95 -7.19
CA ILE A 71 11.98 6.10 -7.42
C ILE A 71 11.10 6.30 -6.20
N THR A 72 10.90 7.57 -5.82
CA THR A 72 9.93 7.95 -4.79
C THR A 72 8.93 8.91 -5.40
N LEU A 73 7.65 8.58 -5.28
CA LEU A 73 6.53 9.41 -5.71
C LEU A 73 5.74 9.85 -4.48
N HIS A 74 5.24 11.08 -4.50
CA HIS A 74 4.31 11.61 -3.51
C HIS A 74 2.91 11.64 -4.12
N TYR A 75 2.13 10.60 -3.83
CA TYR A 75 0.79 10.41 -4.37
C TYR A 75 -0.02 9.47 -3.48
N PRO A 76 -1.33 9.68 -3.28
CA PRO A 76 -2.18 10.75 -3.85
C PRO A 76 -2.00 12.11 -3.17
N ASN A 77 -1.51 12.17 -1.94
CA ASN A 77 -1.27 13.42 -1.21
C ASN A 77 0.23 13.67 -1.07
N LEU A 78 0.61 14.92 -0.75
CA LEU A 78 2.02 15.30 -0.55
C LEU A 78 2.73 14.50 0.56
N ASN A 79 1.98 14.05 1.56
CA ASN A 79 2.54 13.28 2.67
C ASN A 79 2.61 11.79 2.38
N ASP A 80 1.82 11.30 1.42
CA ASP A 80 1.81 9.90 1.04
C ASP A 80 3.04 9.58 0.17
N LYS A 81 3.58 8.36 0.31
CA LYS A 81 4.80 7.96 -0.38
C LYS A 81 4.63 6.61 -1.05
N ILE A 82 5.03 6.55 -2.30
CA ILE A 82 5.22 5.32 -3.05
C ILE A 82 6.71 5.23 -3.36
N LYS A 83 7.41 4.28 -2.74
CA LYS A 83 8.82 4.02 -3.00
C LYS A 83 8.96 2.72 -3.76
N ILE A 84 9.66 2.75 -4.89
CA ILE A 84 9.98 1.58 -5.69
C ILE A 84 11.50 1.45 -5.72
N GLN A 85 12.01 0.27 -5.35
CA GLN A 85 13.43 -0.07 -5.39
C GLN A 85 13.63 -1.17 -6.42
N TYR A 86 14.57 -0.99 -7.34
CA TYR A 86 14.89 -1.94 -8.39
C TYR A 86 16.22 -2.64 -8.07
N HIS A 87 16.17 -3.94 -8.05
CA HIS A 87 17.32 -4.81 -7.84
C HIS A 87 17.57 -5.62 -9.12
N TYR A 88 18.81 -5.67 -9.55
CA TYR A 88 19.22 -6.30 -10.80
C TYR A 88 20.11 -7.54 -10.51
N PRO A 89 19.53 -8.67 -10.06
CA PRO A 89 20.31 -9.86 -9.69
C PRO A 89 21.05 -10.47 -10.88
N ILE A 90 20.45 -10.43 -12.07
CA ILE A 90 21.04 -10.93 -13.31
C ILE A 90 20.94 -9.81 -14.35
N ALA A 91 21.95 -8.96 -14.46
CA ALA A 91 21.92 -7.82 -15.37
C ALA A 91 23.31 -7.23 -15.59
N GLN A 92 23.42 -6.26 -16.49
CA GLN A 92 24.61 -5.45 -16.67
C GLN A 92 24.77 -4.37 -15.58
N CYS A 93 23.66 -3.96 -14.95
CA CYS A 93 23.68 -3.00 -13.86
C CYS A 93 24.46 -3.50 -12.66
N LYS A 94 25.18 -2.59 -11.98
CA LYS A 94 26.06 -2.95 -10.85
C LYS A 94 25.30 -3.19 -9.54
N ASN A 95 24.07 -2.67 -9.43
CA ASN A 95 23.26 -2.71 -8.22
C ASN A 95 22.76 -4.13 -7.95
N PHE A 96 23.10 -4.69 -6.77
CA PHE A 96 22.65 -6.01 -6.29
C PHE A 96 22.84 -7.16 -7.28
N LYS A 97 23.97 -7.17 -7.96
CA LYS A 97 24.30 -8.13 -8.99
C LYS A 97 24.83 -9.43 -8.41
N PHE A 98 24.12 -10.53 -8.66
CA PHE A 98 24.64 -11.89 -8.37
C PHE A 98 25.41 -12.47 -9.55
N GLN A 99 24.98 -12.21 -10.77
CA GLN A 99 25.62 -12.71 -11.97
C GLN A 99 25.67 -11.62 -13.04
N ALA A 100 26.86 -11.42 -13.62
CA ALA A 100 27.03 -10.55 -14.78
C ALA A 100 26.52 -11.27 -16.02
N ILE A 101 25.63 -10.61 -16.77
CA ILE A 101 25.34 -11.00 -18.14
C ILE A 101 26.43 -10.34 -19.00
N ASN A 102 27.36 -11.14 -19.51
CA ASN A 102 28.18 -10.72 -20.63
C ASN A 102 27.27 -10.65 -21.85
N LYS A 103 27.55 -9.73 -22.78
CA LYS A 103 26.78 -9.36 -23.99
C LYS A 103 26.21 -10.54 -24.81
N ASP A 104 25.53 -11.46 -24.18
CA ASP A 104 24.87 -12.58 -24.82
C ASP A 104 23.66 -12.06 -25.58
N ALA A 105 23.65 -12.24 -26.89
CA ALA A 105 22.60 -11.71 -27.77
C ALA A 105 21.20 -12.26 -27.46
N ASN A 106 21.11 -13.36 -26.73
CA ASN A 106 19.86 -14.04 -26.36
C ASN A 106 19.29 -13.63 -25.01
N LEU A 107 20.13 -13.16 -24.09
CA LEU A 107 19.72 -12.62 -22.80
C LEU A 107 19.64 -11.09 -22.90
N SER A 108 18.57 -10.52 -22.43
CA SER A 108 18.40 -9.08 -22.50
C SER A 108 19.43 -8.35 -21.63
N GLN A 109 19.77 -7.13 -22.03
CA GLN A 109 20.62 -6.23 -21.23
C GLN A 109 20.14 -6.10 -19.79
N ASP A 110 18.83 -6.22 -19.55
CA ASP A 110 18.20 -6.05 -18.25
C ASP A 110 18.07 -7.35 -17.45
N GLY A 111 18.14 -8.53 -18.10
CA GLY A 111 18.01 -9.82 -17.44
C GLY A 111 16.75 -9.97 -16.62
N ILE A 112 16.90 -10.23 -15.31
CA ILE A 112 15.82 -10.27 -14.32
C ILE A 112 15.95 -9.08 -13.42
N ILE A 113 14.85 -8.33 -13.27
CA ILE A 113 14.75 -7.20 -12.37
C ILE A 113 13.72 -7.53 -11.30
N ILE A 114 14.10 -7.35 -10.05
CA ILE A 114 13.19 -7.48 -8.91
C ILE A 114 12.86 -6.06 -8.44
N ALA A 115 11.58 -5.71 -8.46
CA ALA A 115 11.11 -4.43 -7.98
C ALA A 115 10.35 -4.58 -6.66
N HIS A 116 10.85 -3.94 -5.62
CA HIS A 116 10.18 -3.84 -4.33
C HIS A 116 9.44 -2.51 -4.24
N MET A 117 8.14 -2.58 -4.13
CA MET A 117 7.25 -1.42 -4.02
C MET A 117 6.72 -1.31 -2.61
N SER A 118 6.96 -0.18 -1.96
CA SER A 118 6.42 0.17 -0.64
C SER A 118 5.50 1.37 -0.78
N ILE A 119 4.27 1.24 -0.34
CA ILE A 119 3.25 2.28 -0.39
C ILE A 119 2.86 2.61 1.03
N ALA A 120 3.03 3.87 1.43
CA ALA A 120 2.64 4.42 2.71
C ALA A 120 1.57 5.49 2.47
N LEU A 121 0.35 5.25 2.92
CA LEU A 121 -0.78 6.17 2.82
C LEU A 121 -1.22 6.64 4.20
N ASN A 122 -1.85 7.81 4.24
CA ASN A 122 -2.37 8.45 5.45
C ASN A 122 -1.27 8.79 6.48
N THR A 123 -0.09 9.21 6.01
CA THR A 123 1.09 9.54 6.83
C THR A 123 1.01 10.92 7.50
N GLN A 124 -0.17 11.35 7.93
CA GLN A 124 -0.33 12.61 8.66
C GLN A 124 0.29 12.52 10.05
N LYS A 125 1.02 13.56 10.46
CA LYS A 125 1.94 13.60 11.60
C LYS A 125 1.40 13.19 12.99
N ASN A 126 0.12 12.96 13.17
CA ASN A 126 -0.48 12.72 14.49
C ASN A 126 -1.38 11.49 14.57
N VAL A 127 -1.34 10.60 13.59
CA VAL A 127 -2.28 9.47 13.55
C VAL A 127 -1.48 8.18 13.39
N ASN A 128 -1.62 7.25 14.33
CA ASN A 128 -1.09 5.87 14.20
C ASN A 128 -1.92 5.04 13.19
N ASP A 129 -2.45 5.69 12.16
CA ASP A 129 -3.35 5.09 11.17
C ASP A 129 -2.67 4.97 9.80
N GLU A 130 -1.34 4.92 9.78
CA GLU A 130 -0.55 4.75 8.57
C GLU A 130 -0.78 3.35 7.98
N ILE A 131 -1.15 3.29 6.71
CA ILE A 131 -1.31 2.03 5.97
C ILE A 131 -0.07 1.81 5.13
N LEU A 132 0.66 0.75 5.44
CA LEU A 132 1.86 0.33 4.74
C LEU A 132 1.59 -0.97 3.97
N ILE A 133 1.77 -0.93 2.64
CA ILE A 133 1.71 -2.12 1.79
C ILE A 133 3.05 -2.29 1.08
N ASN A 134 3.60 -3.51 1.16
CA ASN A 134 4.79 -3.91 0.43
C ASN A 134 4.44 -4.98 -0.59
N LYS A 135 4.84 -4.79 -1.85
CA LYS A 135 4.74 -5.79 -2.91
C LYS A 135 6.06 -5.96 -3.64
N THR A 136 6.31 -7.18 -4.08
CA THR A 136 7.50 -7.51 -4.88
C THR A 136 7.04 -8.00 -6.25
N PHE A 137 7.65 -7.44 -7.30
CA PHE A 137 7.40 -7.81 -8.68
C PHE A 137 8.67 -8.32 -9.33
N ILE A 138 8.55 -9.35 -10.15
CA ILE A 138 9.66 -9.88 -10.96
C ILE A 138 9.40 -9.46 -12.40
N LEU A 139 10.28 -8.65 -12.95
CA LEU A 139 10.19 -8.12 -14.30
C LEU A 139 11.18 -8.84 -15.19
N CYS A 140 10.69 -9.43 -16.29
CA CYS A 140 11.51 -10.08 -17.31
C CYS A 140 11.31 -9.35 -18.66
N LYS A 141 12.33 -9.34 -19.51
CA LYS A 141 12.33 -8.61 -20.82
C LYS A 141 11.16 -8.96 -21.74
N GLY A 142 10.68 -10.19 -21.76
CA GLY A 142 9.62 -10.64 -22.67
C GLY A 142 8.34 -9.81 -22.60
N TYR A 143 8.13 -9.12 -21.48
CA TYR A 143 6.94 -8.29 -21.25
C TYR A 143 7.02 -6.89 -21.89
N PHE A 144 8.22 -6.36 -22.16
CA PHE A 144 8.35 -5.01 -22.71
C PHE A 144 8.08 -4.94 -24.23
N LYS A 145 8.09 -6.09 -24.92
CA LYS A 145 8.00 -6.15 -26.38
C LYS A 145 6.58 -6.35 -26.93
N LYS A 146 5.58 -6.66 -26.12
CA LYS A 146 4.27 -7.16 -26.60
C LYS A 146 3.10 -6.18 -26.53
N ASN A 147 3.23 -4.99 -25.95
CA ASN A 147 2.12 -4.06 -25.72
C ASN A 147 2.48 -2.60 -26.06
N MET A 148 3.17 -2.37 -27.16
CA MET A 148 3.20 -1.07 -27.85
C MET A 148 2.47 -1.16 -29.17
#